data_3dce6786f55e18e1a673723131cd869c
#
_entry.id   3dce6786f55e18e1a673723131cd869c
#
_cell.length_a   1.000
_cell.length_b   1.000
_cell.length_c   1.000
_cell.angle_alpha   90.00
_cell.angle_beta   90.00
_cell.angle_gamma   90.00
#
_symmetry.space_group_name_H-M   'P 1'
#
loop_
_entity.id
_entity.type
_entity.pdbx_description
1 polymer ?
#
loop_
_entity_poly.entity_id
_entity_poly.type
_entity_poly.pdbx_seq_one_letter_code
_entity_poly.pdbx_strand_id
1 'polypeptide(L)'
;MRNFLTKKINNRWIGFFIIFTIFILTIWSSNKVVQELKHEEHKRIENYAKALELVSSSEFLDSKTQDFLFKLIEDNKTIPVALVDEKNMIVDTKNIDESITKDSVQLNKYVANMKRSDQIIEIELIGSKNYIYFKNSKLLNQLQYYPFIIILLVIAFFGFAYWYFKTIRDTEKSYLWAGMAKETAHQIGTPLSSLMGWVELLKLEEIDQTSVIEIEKDVDRLKHIAERFSKIGSISELKQTDIISTTQQTVNYISQRISKRIEVNFKTDF
;
A
#
# COMPACT_ATOMS: atom_id res chain seq x y z
N MET A 1 -14.85 -26.37 -13.51
CA MET A 1 -13.79 -25.41 -13.81
C MET A 1 -14.07 -24.00 -13.27
N ARG A 2 -15.29 -23.47 -13.35
CA ARG A 2 -15.71 -22.13 -12.87
C ARG A 2 -15.45 -21.91 -11.36
N ASN A 3 -15.72 -22.91 -10.52
CA ASN A 3 -15.50 -22.83 -9.07
C ASN A 3 -14.02 -22.79 -8.65
N PHE A 4 -13.10 -23.26 -9.48
CA PHE A 4 -11.67 -23.24 -9.20
C PHE A 4 -11.04 -21.86 -9.48
N LEU A 5 -11.51 -21.17 -10.50
CA LEU A 5 -11.04 -19.83 -10.87
C LEU A 5 -11.56 -18.76 -9.90
N THR A 6 -12.83 -18.83 -9.50
CA THR A 6 -13.42 -17.91 -8.51
C THR A 6 -12.80 -18.08 -7.13
N LYS A 7 -12.46 -19.31 -6.72
CA LYS A 7 -11.79 -19.60 -5.45
C LYS A 7 -10.34 -19.05 -5.41
N LYS A 8 -9.64 -19.06 -6.55
CA LYS A 8 -8.26 -18.53 -6.66
C LYS A 8 -8.22 -17.00 -6.65
N ILE A 9 -9.24 -16.33 -7.18
CA ILE A 9 -9.38 -14.87 -7.15
C ILE A 9 -9.72 -14.40 -5.73
N ASN A 10 -10.65 -15.07 -5.02
CA ASN A 10 -11.01 -14.72 -3.65
C ASN A 10 -9.81 -14.83 -2.69
N ASN A 11 -8.97 -15.86 -2.82
CA ASN A 11 -7.81 -16.02 -1.94
C ASN A 11 -6.77 -14.89 -2.08
N ARG A 12 -6.64 -14.30 -3.26
CA ARG A 12 -5.72 -13.16 -3.48
C ARG A 12 -6.19 -11.90 -2.74
N TRP A 13 -7.48 -11.61 -2.78
CA TRP A 13 -8.07 -10.47 -2.06
C TRP A 13 -8.05 -10.65 -0.55
N ILE A 14 -8.20 -11.87 -0.05
CA ILE A 14 -8.09 -12.20 1.38
C ILE A 14 -6.70 -11.83 1.91
N GLY A 15 -5.64 -12.19 1.19
CA GLY A 15 -4.27 -11.81 1.57
C GLY A 15 -4.08 -10.29 1.66
N PHE A 16 -4.61 -9.52 0.70
CA PHE A 16 -4.58 -8.06 0.75
C PHE A 16 -5.36 -7.49 1.95
N PHE A 17 -6.53 -8.03 2.24
CA PHE A 17 -7.34 -7.61 3.39
C PHE A 17 -6.63 -7.89 4.71
N ILE A 18 -5.99 -9.05 4.86
CA ILE A 18 -5.23 -9.39 6.06
C ILE A 18 -4.07 -8.41 6.26
N ILE A 19 -3.26 -8.18 5.22
CA ILE A 19 -2.14 -7.25 5.28
C ILE A 19 -2.62 -5.83 5.62
N PHE A 20 -3.67 -5.35 4.97
CA PHE A 20 -4.25 -4.04 5.22
C PHE A 20 -4.76 -3.89 6.66
N THR A 21 -5.41 -4.93 7.20
CA THR A 21 -5.89 -4.95 8.59
C THR A 21 -4.71 -4.90 9.57
N ILE A 22 -3.62 -5.64 9.30
CA ILE A 22 -2.41 -5.60 10.12
C ILE A 22 -1.82 -4.18 10.13
N PHE A 23 -1.76 -3.49 8.99
CA PHE A 23 -1.27 -2.11 8.94
C PHE A 23 -2.14 -1.15 9.75
N ILE A 24 -3.47 -1.24 9.65
CA ILE A 24 -4.39 -0.42 10.44
C ILE A 24 -4.17 -0.66 11.94
N LEU A 25 -4.08 -1.92 12.36
CA LEU A 25 -3.83 -2.28 13.75
C LEU A 25 -2.47 -1.75 14.24
N THR A 26 -1.44 -1.80 13.40
CA THR A 26 -0.11 -1.28 13.73
C THR A 26 -0.11 0.24 13.91
N ILE A 27 -0.79 0.98 13.03
CA ILE A 27 -0.94 2.43 13.16
C ILE A 27 -1.72 2.79 14.43
N TRP A 28 -2.82 2.10 14.69
CA TRP A 28 -3.64 2.31 15.88
C TRP A 28 -2.85 2.02 17.16
N SER A 29 -2.13 0.89 17.21
CA SER A 29 -1.27 0.51 18.33
C SER A 29 -0.14 1.52 18.54
N SER A 30 0.52 1.97 17.47
CA SER A 30 1.58 2.98 17.54
C SER A 30 1.06 4.29 18.12
N ASN A 31 -0.09 4.78 17.68
CA ASN A 31 -0.72 5.98 18.24
C ASN A 31 -1.04 5.82 19.73
N LYS A 32 -1.56 4.65 20.14
CA LYS A 32 -1.86 4.37 21.55
C LYS A 32 -0.60 4.45 22.41
N VAL A 33 0.49 3.82 21.96
CA VAL A 33 1.79 3.86 22.68
C VAL A 33 2.31 5.28 22.80
N VAL A 34 2.25 6.11 21.76
CA VAL A 34 2.66 7.50 21.81
C VAL A 34 1.85 8.30 22.83
N GLN A 35 0.53 8.09 22.87
CA GLN A 35 -0.33 8.79 23.86
C GLN A 35 -0.07 8.33 25.29
N GLU A 36 0.14 7.04 25.52
CA GLU A 36 0.53 6.52 26.83
C GLU A 36 1.86 7.10 27.31
N LEU A 37 2.88 7.11 26.44
CA LEU A 37 4.17 7.72 26.78
C LEU A 37 4.05 9.21 27.08
N LYS A 38 3.25 9.95 26.32
CA LYS A 38 2.98 11.36 26.56
C LYS A 38 2.33 11.58 27.94
N HIS A 39 1.38 10.74 28.31
CA HIS A 39 0.74 10.80 29.62
C HIS A 39 1.73 10.46 30.75
N GLU A 40 2.56 9.44 30.57
CA GLU A 40 3.60 9.06 31.53
C GLU A 40 4.64 10.16 31.72
N GLU A 41 5.10 10.81 30.64
CA GLU A 41 6.01 11.93 30.73
C GLU A 41 5.40 13.12 31.49
N HIS A 42 4.14 13.44 31.21
CA HIS A 42 3.42 14.51 31.92
C HIS A 42 3.34 14.21 33.42
N LYS A 43 2.92 13.01 33.80
CA LYS A 43 2.84 12.57 35.20
C LYS A 43 4.20 12.59 35.90
N ARG A 44 5.26 12.25 35.19
CA ARG A 44 6.64 12.30 35.70
C ARG A 44 7.05 13.75 36.01
N ILE A 45 6.67 14.71 35.15
CA ILE A 45 6.95 16.13 35.40
C ILE A 45 6.07 16.70 36.51
N GLU A 46 4.81 16.23 36.65
CA GLU A 46 3.98 16.59 37.84
C GLU A 46 4.63 16.12 39.14
N ASN A 47 5.17 14.89 39.20
CA ASN A 47 5.85 14.38 40.37
C ASN A 47 7.15 15.13 40.63
N TYR A 48 7.92 15.49 39.58
CA TYR A 48 9.09 16.34 39.67
C TYR A 48 8.73 17.72 40.24
N ALA A 49 7.66 18.35 39.75
CA ALA A 49 7.19 19.63 40.21
C ALA A 49 6.79 19.60 41.70
N LYS A 50 6.00 18.62 42.13
CA LYS A 50 5.62 18.42 43.52
C LYS A 50 6.81 18.15 44.44
N ALA A 51 7.79 17.38 43.95
CA ALA A 51 9.00 17.13 44.72
C ALA A 51 9.82 18.42 44.96
N LEU A 52 9.96 19.29 43.94
CA LEU A 52 10.60 20.58 44.07
C LEU A 52 9.88 21.50 45.06
N GLU A 53 8.54 21.57 44.98
CA GLU A 53 7.71 22.36 45.88
C GLU A 53 7.87 21.91 47.34
N LEU A 54 7.78 20.59 47.60
CA LEU A 54 7.95 20.03 48.93
C LEU A 54 9.34 20.26 49.51
N VAL A 55 10.39 20.09 48.71
CA VAL A 55 11.78 20.35 49.15
C VAL A 55 11.99 21.84 49.49
N SER A 56 11.33 22.76 48.76
CA SER A 56 11.49 24.20 48.98
C SER A 56 10.65 24.75 50.13
N SER A 57 9.49 24.11 50.43
CA SER A 57 8.53 24.61 51.43
C SER A 57 8.74 24.03 52.84
N SER A 58 9.47 22.92 52.97
CA SER A 58 9.62 22.19 54.23
C SER A 58 10.96 22.45 54.90
N GLU A 59 10.96 23.21 56.00
CA GLU A 59 12.16 23.44 56.80
C GLU A 59 12.67 22.23 57.60
N PHE A 60 11.81 21.22 57.84
CA PHE A 60 12.10 20.02 58.61
C PHE A 60 11.61 18.76 57.94
N LEU A 61 12.32 18.27 56.91
CA LEU A 61 12.13 16.95 56.33
C LEU A 61 13.06 15.93 57.02
N ASP A 62 12.52 14.75 57.36
CA ASP A 62 13.34 13.63 57.77
C ASP A 62 14.26 13.17 56.61
N SER A 63 15.44 12.65 56.91
CA SER A 63 16.45 12.27 55.91
C SER A 63 15.93 11.33 54.86
N LYS A 64 15.02 10.37 55.21
CA LYS A 64 14.44 9.41 54.27
C LYS A 64 13.50 10.08 53.28
N THR A 65 12.67 11.00 53.75
CA THR A 65 11.76 11.78 52.90
C THR A 65 12.56 12.68 51.95
N GLN A 66 13.60 13.30 52.45
CA GLN A 66 14.49 14.14 51.66
C GLN A 66 15.16 13.32 50.55
N ASP A 67 15.75 12.19 50.87
CA ASP A 67 16.38 11.28 49.91
C ASP A 67 15.38 10.81 48.82
N PHE A 68 14.13 10.51 49.23
CA PHE A 68 13.07 10.12 48.28
C PHE A 68 12.70 11.26 47.31
N LEU A 69 12.56 12.49 47.83
CA LEU A 69 12.23 13.63 46.98
C LEU A 69 13.35 13.97 46.00
N PHE A 70 14.62 13.92 46.48
CA PHE A 70 15.76 14.08 45.58
C PHE A 70 15.82 13.04 44.50
N LYS A 71 15.49 11.78 44.84
CA LYS A 71 15.40 10.70 43.84
C LYS A 71 14.34 10.95 42.79
N LEU A 72 13.16 11.50 43.17
CA LEU A 72 12.11 11.90 42.22
C LEU A 72 12.57 13.01 41.28
N ILE A 73 13.33 14.00 41.83
CA ILE A 73 13.90 15.07 41.03
C ILE A 73 14.97 14.56 40.07
N GLU A 74 15.82 13.63 40.52
CA GLU A 74 16.86 13.01 39.67
C GLU A 74 16.30 12.07 38.60
N ASP A 75 15.16 11.45 38.85
CA ASP A 75 14.53 10.46 37.93
C ASP A 75 14.10 11.07 36.58
N ASN A 76 13.95 12.39 36.54
CA ASN A 76 13.81 13.08 35.26
C ASN A 76 15.19 13.22 34.55
N LYS A 77 15.53 12.18 33.75
CA LYS A 77 16.79 12.13 32.97
C LYS A 77 16.63 12.51 31.51
N THR A 78 15.40 12.64 31.01
CA THR A 78 15.15 12.70 29.55
C THR A 78 14.26 13.85 29.13
N ILE A 79 13.37 14.33 30.00
CA ILE A 79 12.39 15.35 29.64
C ILE A 79 13.05 16.73 29.88
N PRO A 80 13.17 17.58 28.84
CA PRO A 80 13.70 18.93 28.97
C PRO A 80 12.77 19.80 29.83
N VAL A 81 13.32 20.45 30.83
CA VAL A 81 12.62 21.33 31.79
C VAL A 81 13.30 22.65 31.89
N ALA A 82 12.55 23.73 32.00
CA ALA A 82 13.00 25.06 32.35
C ALA A 82 12.12 25.60 33.49
N LEU A 83 12.77 25.98 34.60
CA LEU A 83 12.16 26.66 35.73
C LEU A 83 12.28 28.17 35.51
N VAL A 84 11.17 28.87 35.57
CA VAL A 84 11.08 30.31 35.31
C VAL A 84 10.36 31.00 36.46
N ASP A 85 10.84 32.12 36.92
CA ASP A 85 10.22 32.92 37.98
C ASP A 85 9.04 33.81 37.49
N GLU A 86 8.37 34.49 38.40
CA GLU A 86 7.29 35.44 38.08
C GLU A 86 7.75 36.58 37.15
N LYS A 87 9.05 36.92 37.18
CA LYS A 87 9.63 37.98 36.34
C LYS A 87 10.07 37.48 34.97
N ASN A 88 9.70 36.26 34.65
CA ASN A 88 10.09 35.60 33.41
C ASN A 88 11.58 35.28 33.25
N MET A 89 12.34 35.32 34.34
CA MET A 89 13.77 34.96 34.35
C MET A 89 13.92 33.44 34.48
N ILE A 90 14.84 32.87 33.74
CA ILE A 90 15.16 31.43 33.82
C ILE A 90 15.97 31.22 35.09
N VAL A 91 15.44 30.43 36.02
CA VAL A 91 16.05 30.11 37.30
C VAL A 91 16.97 28.90 37.17
N ASP A 92 16.43 27.83 36.55
CA ASP A 92 17.17 26.58 36.35
C ASP A 92 16.70 25.84 35.07
N THR A 93 17.55 24.96 34.57
CA THR A 93 17.23 24.13 33.38
C THR A 93 17.76 22.72 33.56
N LYS A 94 16.98 21.72 33.12
CA LYS A 94 17.38 20.33 33.18
C LYS A 94 17.13 19.63 31.85
N ASN A 95 18.05 18.74 31.44
CA ASN A 95 17.98 17.95 30.20
C ASN A 95 17.90 18.79 28.91
N ILE A 96 18.40 20.01 28.92
CA ILE A 96 18.59 20.83 27.72
C ILE A 96 20.05 20.64 27.26
N ASP A 97 20.27 20.60 25.94
CA ASP A 97 21.61 20.38 25.39
C ASP A 97 22.58 21.47 25.84
N GLU A 98 23.79 21.08 26.24
CA GLU A 98 24.84 22.01 26.72
C GLU A 98 25.19 23.09 25.69
N SER A 99 25.09 22.81 24.41
CA SER A 99 25.28 23.78 23.32
C SER A 99 24.28 24.94 23.39
N ILE A 100 23.06 24.67 23.89
CA ILE A 100 21.99 25.66 24.04
C ILE A 100 22.14 26.40 25.38
N THR A 101 22.49 25.69 26.45
CA THR A 101 22.58 26.27 27.78
C THR A 101 23.80 27.22 27.94
N LYS A 102 24.87 27.00 27.16
CA LYS A 102 26.09 27.86 27.17
C LYS A 102 25.87 29.23 26.49
N ASP A 103 24.87 29.35 25.63
CA ASP A 103 24.52 30.57 24.91
C ASP A 103 23.19 31.13 25.44
N SER A 104 23.25 32.24 26.19
CA SER A 104 22.08 32.89 26.79
C SER A 104 21.01 33.27 25.75
N VAL A 105 21.41 33.64 24.53
CA VAL A 105 20.45 34.01 23.45
C VAL A 105 19.72 32.78 22.93
N GLN A 106 20.46 31.70 22.72
CA GLN A 106 19.85 30.43 22.28
C GLN A 106 18.95 29.81 23.36
N LEU A 107 19.37 29.87 24.63
CA LEU A 107 18.58 29.38 25.77
C LEU A 107 17.26 30.16 25.89
N ASN A 108 17.30 31.51 25.85
CA ASN A 108 16.09 32.31 25.89
C ASN A 108 15.13 31.98 24.70
N LYS A 109 15.67 31.81 23.51
CA LYS A 109 14.87 31.41 22.34
C LYS A 109 14.28 30.02 22.52
N TYR A 110 15.02 29.07 23.09
CA TYR A 110 14.55 27.70 23.35
C TYR A 110 13.43 27.71 24.39
N VAL A 111 13.59 28.41 25.50
CA VAL A 111 12.56 28.53 26.55
C VAL A 111 11.34 29.30 26.05
N ALA A 112 11.51 30.33 25.22
CA ALA A 112 10.40 31.03 24.57
C ALA A 112 9.58 30.06 23.67
N ASN A 113 10.24 29.10 23.00
CA ASN A 113 9.57 28.05 22.28
C ASN A 113 8.88 27.01 23.19
N MET A 114 9.40 26.74 24.38
CA MET A 114 8.75 25.91 25.40
C MET A 114 7.44 26.53 25.87
N LYS A 115 7.45 27.84 26.13
CA LYS A 115 6.26 28.61 26.55
C LYS A 115 5.12 28.57 25.54
N ARG A 116 5.41 28.38 24.25
CA ARG A 116 4.38 28.26 23.19
C ARG A 116 3.71 26.88 23.14
N SER A 117 4.27 25.90 23.83
CA SER A 117 3.74 24.51 23.75
C SER A 117 2.62 24.22 24.77
N ASP A 118 2.17 25.19 25.54
CA ASP A 118 1.15 25.06 26.60
C ASP A 118 1.41 23.95 27.65
N GLN A 119 2.65 23.44 27.70
CA GLN A 119 3.08 22.46 28.69
C GLN A 119 3.70 23.20 29.87
N ILE A 120 2.87 23.59 30.83
CA ILE A 120 3.23 24.38 31.99
C ILE A 120 2.67 23.73 33.26
N ILE A 121 3.46 23.77 34.33
CA ILE A 121 3.02 23.47 35.70
C ILE A 121 3.39 24.63 36.58
N GLU A 122 2.43 25.22 37.28
CA GLU A 122 2.62 26.25 38.27
C GLU A 122 3.01 25.59 39.60
N ILE A 123 4.07 26.12 40.25
CA ILE A 123 4.55 25.65 41.54
C ILE A 123 4.86 26.87 42.41
N GLU A 124 4.82 26.70 43.74
CA GLU A 124 5.22 27.71 44.71
C GLU A 124 6.54 27.33 45.34
N LEU A 125 7.58 28.17 45.11
CA LEU A 125 8.89 27.98 45.71
C LEU A 125 9.22 29.18 46.63
N ILE A 126 9.47 28.89 47.90
CA ILE A 126 9.85 29.89 48.91
C ILE A 126 8.92 31.12 48.92
N GLY A 127 7.58 30.87 48.82
CA GLY A 127 6.58 31.92 48.82
C GLY A 127 6.48 32.77 47.56
N SER A 128 7.10 32.37 46.46
CA SER A 128 6.98 32.97 45.15
C SER A 128 6.44 31.99 44.12
N LYS A 129 5.65 32.50 43.18
CA LYS A 129 5.12 31.67 42.06
C LYS A 129 6.22 31.44 41.04
N ASN A 130 6.37 30.18 40.66
CA ASN A 130 7.31 29.74 39.63
C ASN A 130 6.58 28.86 38.63
N TYR A 131 7.14 28.79 37.44
CA TYR A 131 6.54 28.07 36.33
C TYR A 131 7.54 27.06 35.77
N ILE A 132 7.13 25.79 35.69
CA ILE A 132 7.89 24.74 35.07
C ILE A 132 7.37 24.58 33.63
N TYR A 133 8.16 24.97 32.65
CA TYR A 133 7.94 24.69 31.26
C TYR A 133 8.69 23.44 30.88
N PHE A 134 8.04 22.55 30.10
CA PHE A 134 8.67 21.32 29.64
C PHE A 134 8.30 20.99 28.18
N LYS A 135 9.08 20.15 27.57
CA LYS A 135 8.83 19.60 26.24
C LYS A 135 8.91 18.09 26.28
N ASN A 136 8.30 17.45 25.30
CA ASN A 136 8.45 16.02 25.10
C ASN A 136 9.93 15.63 25.01
N SER A 137 10.27 14.46 25.54
CA SER A 137 11.63 13.90 25.40
C SER A 137 12.00 13.69 23.93
N LYS A 138 13.30 13.55 23.66
CA LYS A 138 13.80 13.19 22.31
C LYS A 138 13.16 11.88 21.80
N LEU A 139 13.00 10.92 22.70
CA LEU A 139 12.38 9.63 22.38
C LEU A 139 10.92 9.79 21.93
N LEU A 140 10.11 10.53 22.71
CA LEU A 140 8.71 10.75 22.38
C LEU A 140 8.56 11.53 21.07
N ASN A 141 9.42 12.53 20.83
CA ASN A 141 9.45 13.28 19.58
C ASN A 141 9.78 12.36 18.37
N GLN A 142 10.71 11.43 18.52
CA GLN A 142 11.02 10.45 17.47
C GLN A 142 9.85 9.52 17.23
N LEU A 143 9.25 8.96 18.29
CA LEU A 143 8.12 8.03 18.20
C LEU A 143 6.90 8.66 17.54
N GLN A 144 6.72 9.96 17.66
CA GLN A 144 5.62 10.70 17.05
C GLN A 144 5.65 10.63 15.51
N TYR A 145 6.82 10.39 14.89
CA TYR A 145 6.96 10.22 13.45
C TYR A 145 6.69 8.78 12.95
N TYR A 146 6.66 7.77 13.84
CA TYR A 146 6.46 6.38 13.43
C TYR A 146 5.17 6.13 12.64
N PRO A 147 4.00 6.69 13.00
CA PRO A 147 2.79 6.53 12.20
C PRO A 147 2.95 7.00 10.75
N PHE A 148 3.68 8.11 10.53
CA PHE A 148 3.95 8.63 9.19
C PHE A 148 4.88 7.71 8.39
N ILE A 149 5.90 7.14 9.04
CA ILE A 149 6.81 6.17 8.42
C ILE A 149 6.02 4.91 8.00
N ILE A 150 5.13 4.42 8.87
CA ILE A 150 4.28 3.26 8.58
C ILE A 150 3.36 3.56 7.38
N ILE A 151 2.72 4.73 7.33
CA ILE A 151 1.88 5.15 6.21
C ILE A 151 2.69 5.17 4.90
N LEU A 152 3.90 5.73 4.92
CA LEU A 152 4.79 5.76 3.76
C LEU A 152 5.13 4.35 3.28
N LEU A 153 5.44 3.44 4.19
CA LEU A 153 5.72 2.04 3.87
C LEU A 153 4.49 1.33 3.27
N VAL A 154 3.29 1.62 3.77
CA VAL A 154 2.03 1.10 3.21
C VAL A 154 1.83 1.57 1.78
N ILE A 155 2.01 2.87 1.52
CA ILE A 155 1.89 3.44 0.17
C ILE A 155 2.93 2.80 -0.77
N ALA A 156 4.17 2.67 -0.33
CA ALA A 156 5.23 2.03 -1.10
C ALA A 156 4.92 0.56 -1.42
N PHE A 157 4.41 -0.19 -0.44
CA PHE A 157 4.00 -1.59 -0.61
C PHE A 157 2.89 -1.74 -1.66
N PHE A 158 1.83 -0.95 -1.56
CA PHE A 158 0.72 -1.01 -2.53
C PHE A 158 1.15 -0.53 -3.92
N GLY A 159 2.00 0.49 -4.00
CA GLY A 159 2.60 0.94 -5.25
C GLY A 159 3.43 -0.15 -5.93
N PHE A 160 4.28 -0.83 -5.17
CA PHE A 160 5.06 -1.97 -5.65
C PHE A 160 4.19 -3.15 -6.07
N ALA A 161 3.18 -3.49 -5.26
CA ALA A 161 2.24 -4.57 -5.60
C ALA A 161 1.47 -4.27 -6.89
N TYR A 162 0.99 -3.03 -7.06
CA TYR A 162 0.33 -2.60 -8.30
C TYR A 162 1.25 -2.73 -9.51
N TRP A 163 2.49 -2.22 -9.41
CA TRP A 163 3.49 -2.32 -10.47
C TRP A 163 3.80 -3.78 -10.83
N TYR A 164 4.00 -4.63 -9.82
CA TYR A 164 4.28 -6.05 -10.00
C TYR A 164 3.13 -6.79 -10.72
N PHE A 165 1.89 -6.59 -10.29
CA PHE A 165 0.72 -7.20 -10.94
C PHE A 165 0.49 -6.67 -12.36
N LYS A 166 0.75 -5.38 -12.59
CA LYS A 166 0.70 -4.81 -13.93
C LYS A 166 1.73 -5.49 -14.85
N THR A 167 2.97 -5.62 -14.38
CA THR A 167 4.07 -6.26 -15.15
C THR A 167 3.74 -7.71 -15.50
N ILE A 168 3.23 -8.50 -14.53
CA ILE A 168 2.81 -9.89 -14.80
C ILE A 168 1.72 -9.92 -15.86
N ARG A 169 0.71 -9.09 -15.75
CA ARG A 169 -0.40 -9.03 -16.71
C ARG A 169 0.07 -8.68 -18.12
N ASP A 170 0.97 -7.73 -18.23
CA ASP A 170 1.50 -7.29 -19.52
C ASP A 170 2.38 -8.40 -20.15
N THR A 171 3.14 -9.13 -19.32
CA THR A 171 3.93 -10.29 -19.74
C THR A 171 3.02 -11.42 -20.21
N GLU A 172 1.98 -11.78 -19.45
CA GLU A 172 1.00 -12.81 -19.84
C GLU A 172 0.32 -12.47 -21.19
N LYS A 173 -0.05 -11.20 -21.38
CA LYS A 173 -0.59 -10.73 -22.67
C LYS A 173 0.42 -10.93 -23.81
N SER A 174 1.67 -10.59 -23.60
CA SER A 174 2.73 -10.73 -24.60
C SER A 174 2.94 -12.20 -25.01
N TYR A 175 2.93 -13.13 -24.05
CA TYR A 175 3.01 -14.56 -24.31
C TYR A 175 1.80 -15.07 -25.09
N LEU A 176 0.58 -14.66 -24.73
CA LEU A 176 -0.62 -14.99 -25.45
C LEU A 176 -0.57 -14.49 -26.91
N TRP A 177 -0.12 -13.23 -27.11
CA TRP A 177 0.06 -12.66 -28.43
C TRP A 177 1.06 -13.45 -29.29
N ALA A 178 2.22 -13.81 -28.72
CA ALA A 178 3.22 -14.60 -29.43
C ALA A 178 2.72 -15.99 -29.83
N GLY A 179 2.01 -16.67 -28.90
CA GLY A 179 1.40 -17.96 -29.17
C GLY A 179 0.31 -17.89 -30.24
N MET A 180 -0.55 -16.87 -30.19
CA MET A 180 -1.58 -16.64 -31.18
C MET A 180 -1.02 -16.27 -32.54
N ALA A 181 0.02 -15.44 -32.61
CA ALA A 181 0.65 -15.08 -33.87
C ALA A 181 1.26 -16.30 -34.57
N LYS A 182 1.89 -17.20 -33.81
CA LYS A 182 2.44 -18.47 -34.34
C LYS A 182 1.35 -19.38 -34.88
N GLU A 183 0.26 -19.55 -34.12
CA GLU A 183 -0.88 -20.37 -34.53
C GLU A 183 -1.57 -19.79 -35.75
N THR A 184 -1.78 -18.44 -35.77
CA THR A 184 -2.39 -17.76 -36.92
C THR A 184 -1.55 -17.92 -38.18
N ALA A 185 -0.23 -17.77 -38.07
CA ALA A 185 0.69 -17.97 -39.21
C ALA A 185 0.59 -19.39 -39.76
N HIS A 186 0.49 -20.40 -38.86
CA HIS A 186 0.34 -21.77 -39.26
C HIS A 186 -1.04 -22.04 -39.96
N GLN A 187 -2.11 -21.48 -39.42
CA GLN A 187 -3.46 -21.61 -39.99
C GLN A 187 -3.65 -20.86 -41.30
N ILE A 188 -2.94 -19.77 -41.54
CA ILE A 188 -2.88 -19.05 -42.81
C ILE A 188 -2.02 -19.82 -43.83
N GLY A 189 -0.92 -20.38 -43.40
CA GLY A 189 0.01 -21.12 -44.29
C GLY A 189 -0.63 -22.34 -44.98
N THR A 190 -1.51 -23.06 -44.29
CA THR A 190 -2.16 -24.25 -44.84
C THR A 190 -3.07 -23.95 -46.06
N PRO A 191 -4.06 -23.02 -45.99
CA PRO A 191 -4.86 -22.67 -47.15
C PRO A 191 -4.09 -21.92 -48.23
N LEU A 192 -3.03 -21.17 -47.85
CA LEU A 192 -2.16 -20.52 -48.81
C LEU A 192 -1.42 -21.57 -49.66
N SER A 193 -0.91 -22.64 -49.05
CA SER A 193 -0.28 -23.73 -49.78
C SER A 193 -1.23 -24.43 -50.70
N SER A 194 -2.49 -24.63 -50.29
CA SER A 194 -3.54 -25.20 -51.14
C SER A 194 -3.84 -24.28 -52.34
N LEU A 195 -4.03 -22.98 -52.08
CA LEU A 195 -4.23 -21.98 -53.13
C LEU A 195 -3.08 -21.97 -54.16
N MET A 196 -1.84 -22.03 -53.70
CA MET A 196 -0.69 -22.11 -54.57
C MET A 196 -0.75 -23.40 -55.46
N GLY A 197 -1.14 -24.52 -54.89
CA GLY A 197 -1.33 -25.76 -55.61
C GLY A 197 -2.41 -25.65 -56.71
N TRP A 198 -3.57 -25.04 -56.37
CA TRP A 198 -4.65 -24.79 -57.33
C TRP A 198 -4.24 -23.84 -58.46
N VAL A 199 -3.50 -22.78 -58.14
CA VAL A 199 -2.95 -21.86 -59.15
C VAL A 199 -2.01 -22.60 -60.12
N GLU A 200 -1.21 -23.53 -59.62
CA GLU A 200 -0.28 -24.32 -60.46
C GLU A 200 -1.03 -25.28 -61.35
N LEU A 201 -2.11 -25.89 -60.87
CA LEU A 201 -3.01 -26.75 -61.71
C LEU A 201 -3.74 -25.95 -62.79
N LEU A 202 -4.24 -24.74 -62.45
CA LEU A 202 -4.87 -23.84 -63.44
C LEU A 202 -3.94 -23.37 -64.54
N LYS A 203 -2.60 -23.35 -64.30
CA LYS A 203 -1.62 -23.05 -65.31
C LYS A 203 -1.40 -24.20 -66.30
N LEU A 204 -1.73 -25.41 -65.91
CA LEU A 204 -1.45 -26.63 -66.70
C LEU A 204 -2.64 -27.09 -67.54
N GLU A 205 -3.91 -26.68 -67.25
CA GLU A 205 -5.11 -27.14 -67.89
C GLU A 205 -6.08 -26.02 -68.26
N GLU A 206 -7.07 -26.34 -69.19
CA GLU A 206 -8.23 -25.46 -69.46
C GLU A 206 -9.04 -25.27 -68.14
N ILE A 207 -9.51 -24.06 -67.91
CA ILE A 207 -10.13 -23.60 -66.64
C ILE A 207 -11.31 -24.54 -66.27
N ASP A 208 -11.11 -25.37 -65.23
CA ASP A 208 -12.18 -26.14 -64.62
C ASP A 208 -12.90 -25.39 -63.51
N GLN A 209 -14.22 -25.34 -63.56
CA GLN A 209 -15.08 -24.71 -62.54
C GLN A 209 -14.85 -25.29 -61.15
N THR A 210 -14.49 -26.54 -61.04
CA THR A 210 -14.20 -27.21 -59.76
C THR A 210 -13.00 -26.60 -59.07
N SER A 211 -11.94 -26.31 -59.80
CA SER A 211 -10.73 -25.67 -59.28
C SER A 211 -10.97 -24.21 -58.79
N VAL A 212 -11.84 -23.48 -59.51
CA VAL A 212 -12.24 -22.11 -59.12
C VAL A 212 -13.00 -22.13 -57.79
N ILE A 213 -13.92 -23.07 -57.62
CA ILE A 213 -14.72 -23.22 -56.38
C ILE A 213 -13.83 -23.55 -55.17
N GLU A 214 -12.83 -24.40 -55.35
CA GLU A 214 -11.91 -24.72 -54.23
C GLU A 214 -11.01 -23.52 -53.85
N ILE A 215 -10.56 -22.76 -54.84
CA ILE A 215 -9.84 -21.50 -54.59
C ILE A 215 -10.72 -20.52 -53.81
N GLU A 216 -11.99 -20.33 -54.19
CA GLU A 216 -12.94 -19.48 -53.48
C GLU A 216 -13.09 -19.87 -52.01
N LYS A 217 -13.26 -21.18 -51.73
CA LYS A 217 -13.37 -21.71 -50.38
C LYS A 217 -12.12 -21.36 -49.52
N ASP A 218 -10.93 -21.53 -50.08
CA ASP A 218 -9.70 -21.26 -49.36
C ASP A 218 -9.47 -19.76 -49.16
N VAL A 219 -9.83 -18.90 -50.11
CA VAL A 219 -9.84 -17.44 -49.95
C VAL A 219 -10.78 -17.00 -48.87
N ASP A 220 -12.00 -17.52 -48.81
CA ASP A 220 -12.98 -17.21 -47.77
C ASP A 220 -12.52 -17.67 -46.39
N ARG A 221 -11.87 -18.83 -46.31
CA ARG A 221 -11.23 -19.31 -45.10
C ARG A 221 -10.11 -18.37 -44.60
N LEU A 222 -9.26 -17.89 -45.51
CA LEU A 222 -8.21 -16.89 -45.17
C LEU A 222 -8.83 -15.59 -44.68
N LYS A 223 -9.89 -15.11 -45.32
CA LYS A 223 -10.64 -13.94 -44.90
C LYS A 223 -11.15 -14.07 -43.46
N HIS A 224 -11.78 -15.18 -43.12
CA HIS A 224 -12.25 -15.42 -41.76
C HIS A 224 -11.13 -15.51 -40.73
N ILE A 225 -9.97 -16.07 -41.08
CA ILE A 225 -8.82 -16.11 -40.20
C ILE A 225 -8.27 -14.67 -39.98
N ALA A 226 -8.16 -13.88 -41.05
CA ALA A 226 -7.69 -12.50 -40.96
C ALA A 226 -8.62 -11.60 -40.14
N GLU A 227 -9.95 -11.74 -40.32
CA GLU A 227 -10.98 -11.05 -39.54
C GLU A 227 -10.88 -11.36 -38.02
N ARG A 228 -10.65 -12.61 -37.67
CA ARG A 228 -10.45 -13.04 -36.29
C ARG A 228 -9.18 -12.44 -35.71
N PHE A 229 -8.09 -12.46 -36.49
CA PHE A 229 -6.82 -11.89 -36.08
C PHE A 229 -6.95 -10.39 -35.82
N SER A 230 -7.65 -9.64 -36.67
CA SER A 230 -7.86 -8.20 -36.52
C SER A 230 -8.66 -7.83 -35.27
N LYS A 231 -9.50 -8.75 -34.77
CA LYS A 231 -10.31 -8.55 -33.54
C LYS A 231 -9.52 -8.84 -32.26
N ILE A 232 -8.35 -9.46 -32.35
CA ILE A 232 -7.51 -9.75 -31.17
C ILE A 232 -6.93 -8.43 -30.65
N GLY A 233 -7.23 -8.10 -29.39
CA GLY A 233 -6.75 -6.85 -28.77
C GLY A 233 -7.60 -5.61 -29.08
N SER A 234 -8.63 -5.70 -29.91
CA SER A 234 -9.62 -4.64 -30.03
C SER A 234 -10.56 -4.63 -28.82
N ILE A 235 -11.02 -3.43 -28.42
CA ILE A 235 -12.07 -3.29 -27.42
C ILE A 235 -13.35 -3.89 -28.04
N SER A 236 -13.87 -4.95 -27.43
CA SER A 236 -15.13 -5.57 -27.88
C SER A 236 -16.27 -4.57 -27.64
N GLU A 237 -16.91 -4.13 -28.72
CA GLU A 237 -18.19 -3.43 -28.61
C GLU A 237 -19.24 -4.42 -28.13
N LEU A 238 -19.85 -4.12 -26.99
CA LEU A 238 -20.95 -4.92 -26.46
C LEU A 238 -22.20 -4.70 -27.32
N LYS A 239 -22.65 -5.73 -28.02
CA LYS A 239 -23.90 -5.75 -28.76
C LYS A 239 -24.86 -6.70 -28.07
N GLN A 240 -26.14 -6.34 -28.06
CA GLN A 240 -27.18 -7.29 -27.65
C GLN A 240 -27.20 -8.45 -28.66
N THR A 241 -26.97 -9.67 -28.16
CA THR A 241 -26.86 -10.86 -28.99
C THR A 241 -27.56 -12.00 -28.27
N ASP A 242 -28.24 -12.86 -29.02
CA ASP A 242 -28.76 -14.09 -28.45
C ASP A 242 -27.61 -15.03 -28.04
N ILE A 243 -27.47 -15.19 -26.74
CA ILE A 243 -26.37 -15.97 -26.15
C ILE A 243 -26.49 -17.46 -26.50
N ILE A 244 -27.71 -17.96 -26.64
CA ILE A 244 -27.97 -19.39 -26.95
C ILE A 244 -27.51 -19.68 -28.37
N SER A 245 -27.98 -18.89 -29.35
CA SER A 245 -27.57 -19.00 -30.74
C SER A 245 -26.07 -18.85 -30.94
N THR A 246 -25.45 -17.86 -30.30
CA THR A 246 -24.01 -17.61 -30.39
C THR A 246 -23.20 -18.75 -29.78
N THR A 247 -23.67 -19.30 -28.66
CA THR A 247 -23.01 -20.44 -28.01
C THR A 247 -23.11 -21.68 -28.83
N GLN A 248 -24.29 -21.97 -29.40
CA GLN A 248 -24.51 -23.11 -30.30
C GLN A 248 -23.61 -23.03 -31.55
N GLN A 249 -23.49 -21.87 -32.18
CA GLN A 249 -22.58 -21.67 -33.31
C GLN A 249 -21.13 -21.95 -32.93
N THR A 250 -20.70 -21.46 -31.74
CA THR A 250 -19.35 -21.66 -31.22
C THR A 250 -19.10 -23.16 -30.94
N VAL A 251 -20.05 -23.84 -30.33
CA VAL A 251 -19.97 -25.28 -30.05
C VAL A 251 -19.86 -26.08 -31.36
N ASN A 252 -20.70 -25.78 -32.35
CA ASN A 252 -20.66 -26.43 -33.64
C ASN A 252 -19.31 -26.22 -34.34
N TYR A 253 -18.77 -24.99 -34.28
CA TYR A 253 -17.46 -24.67 -34.83
C TYR A 253 -16.32 -25.45 -34.17
N ILE A 254 -16.33 -25.56 -32.84
CA ILE A 254 -15.34 -26.30 -32.08
C ILE A 254 -15.47 -27.80 -32.33
N SER A 255 -16.72 -28.35 -32.40
CA SER A 255 -16.99 -29.77 -32.64
C SER A 255 -16.43 -30.27 -33.96
N GLN A 256 -16.45 -29.43 -35.01
CA GLN A 256 -15.83 -29.76 -36.30
C GLN A 256 -14.31 -29.87 -36.28
N ARG A 257 -13.65 -29.33 -35.26
CA ARG A 257 -12.17 -29.27 -35.15
C ARG A 257 -11.59 -30.15 -34.07
N ILE A 258 -12.42 -30.71 -33.22
CA ILE A 258 -12.04 -31.69 -32.20
C ILE A 258 -12.02 -33.09 -32.80
N SER A 259 -11.17 -33.95 -32.27
CA SER A 259 -11.15 -35.37 -32.65
C SER A 259 -12.57 -35.98 -32.58
N LYS A 260 -12.95 -36.73 -33.61
CA LYS A 260 -14.24 -37.48 -33.67
C LYS A 260 -14.48 -38.44 -32.48
N ARG A 261 -13.47 -38.63 -31.63
CA ARG A 261 -13.60 -39.42 -30.41
C ARG A 261 -14.22 -38.65 -29.23
N ILE A 262 -14.44 -37.33 -29.40
CA ILE A 262 -15.00 -36.46 -28.35
C ILE A 262 -16.40 -36.05 -28.80
N GLU A 263 -17.39 -36.43 -28.04
CA GLU A 263 -18.78 -36.00 -28.24
C GLU A 263 -19.03 -34.71 -27.45
N VAL A 264 -19.46 -33.66 -28.12
CA VAL A 264 -19.74 -32.35 -27.49
C VAL A 264 -21.26 -32.16 -27.49
N ASN A 265 -21.86 -32.20 -26.31
CA ASN A 265 -23.29 -31.99 -26.11
C ASN A 265 -23.50 -30.58 -25.47
N PHE A 266 -24.29 -29.75 -26.15
CA PHE A 266 -24.76 -28.47 -25.64
C PHE A 266 -26.21 -28.60 -25.16
N LYS A 267 -26.43 -28.34 -23.86
CA LYS A 267 -27.76 -28.29 -23.25
C LYS A 267 -27.99 -26.90 -22.64
N THR A 268 -29.18 -26.36 -22.84
CA THR A 268 -29.66 -25.14 -22.24
C THR A 268 -30.83 -25.43 -21.33
N ASP A 269 -30.78 -25.02 -20.10
CA ASP A 269 -31.85 -25.19 -19.08
C ASP A 269 -32.60 -23.86 -18.86
N PHE A 270 -32.76 -23.05 -19.91
CA PHE A 270 -33.51 -21.79 -19.87
C PHE A 270 -34.81 -21.92 -20.64
#